data_8aacc6225e18abc99ff014ecdadca568
#
_entry.id   8aacc6225e18abc99ff014ecdadca568
#
_cell.length_a   1.000
_cell.length_b   1.000
_cell.length_c   1.000
_cell.angle_alpha   90.00
_cell.angle_beta   90.00
_cell.angle_gamma   90.00
#
_symmetry.space_group_name_H-M   'P 1'
#
loop_
_entity.id
_entity.type
_entity.pdbx_description
1 polymer ?
#
loop_
_entity_poly.entity_id
_entity_poly.type
_entity_poly.pdbx_seq_one_letter_code
_entity_poly.pdbx_strand_id
1 'polypeptide(L)'
;MIYSSRREALRAMLSLGIAATYSSTTRVSQAAEQTPGEGTMQNVKALVFDVFGTLVDWRNGVAWESQRVLEPLGHKLDWIAFADAWRAQYQPSMEEIRSGRLPFSKLDIIHRRMLDLVRPKFGLENLDEPTMRELNLAWHRLDAWPDVPGAMQRLRKRFFLAPCSNGNIALMVDLARHNNFPWDAILGAEIAGDYKPKPRVYIAAAEALNLEPGKVMMVAAHSDDLKAAAAAGLRTGHTARPDEFGPGKGETGPTVPVDIFASSLAALADKLGL
;
A
#
# COMPACT_ATOMS: atom_id res chain seq x y z
N MET A 1 -18.44 64.21 -35.85
CA MET A 1 -17.62 65.19 -36.51
C MET A 1 -16.16 64.86 -36.25
N ILE A 2 -15.51 64.50 -37.35
CA ILE A 2 -14.16 64.80 -37.80
C ILE A 2 -13.01 64.12 -37.04
N TYR A 3 -12.43 63.06 -37.60
CA TYR A 3 -11.23 62.95 -38.48
C TYR A 3 -10.01 63.71 -37.95
N SER A 4 -8.79 63.11 -37.81
CA SER A 4 -7.89 62.43 -38.74
C SER A 4 -6.59 62.09 -37.99
N SER A 5 -6.02 60.87 -38.11
CA SER A 5 -4.94 60.52 -39.05
C SER A 5 -3.71 61.46 -39.04
N ARG A 6 -2.58 60.85 -38.74
CA ARG A 6 -1.42 60.89 -39.64
C ARG A 6 -0.22 60.10 -39.13
N ARG A 7 0.19 59.26 -40.01
CA ARG A 7 1.49 58.62 -40.16
C ARG A 7 2.54 59.70 -40.46
N GLU A 8 3.79 59.25 -40.34
CA GLU A 8 5.02 59.76 -40.96
C GLU A 8 5.88 60.73 -40.14
N ALA A 9 7.03 60.19 -39.75
CA ALA A 9 8.31 60.70 -40.23
C ALA A 9 9.44 59.74 -39.89
N LEU A 10 9.99 59.15 -40.91
CA LEU A 10 11.25 58.42 -40.99
C LEU A 10 12.44 59.36 -40.99
N ARG A 11 13.55 58.80 -40.52
CA ARG A 11 14.95 59.01 -40.94
C ARG A 11 15.89 59.68 -39.97
N ALA A 12 16.79 58.80 -39.59
CA ALA A 12 18.26 58.87 -39.66
C ALA A 12 19.00 59.60 -38.53
N MET A 13 19.82 58.82 -37.81
CA MET A 13 21.27 58.95 -37.89
C MET A 13 21.99 57.76 -37.25
N LEU A 14 23.00 57.35 -37.95
CA LEU A 14 23.98 56.32 -37.76
C LEU A 14 24.80 56.46 -36.47
N SER A 15 25.25 55.25 -36.05
CA SER A 15 26.58 54.90 -35.52
C SER A 15 26.85 55.15 -34.04
N LEU A 16 26.99 54.10 -33.26
CA LEU A 16 28.28 53.61 -32.73
C LEU A 16 28.00 52.24 -32.02
N GLY A 17 28.71 51.19 -32.40
CA GLY A 17 28.59 49.89 -31.89
C GLY A 17 29.19 49.76 -30.48
N ILE A 18 28.46 49.06 -29.63
CA ILE A 18 29.04 48.32 -28.51
C ILE A 18 28.37 46.96 -28.54
N ALA A 19 29.15 45.93 -28.87
CA ALA A 19 28.75 44.55 -28.80
C ALA A 19 28.67 44.14 -27.32
N ALA A 20 27.46 44.06 -26.78
CA ALA A 20 27.20 43.40 -25.52
C ALA A 20 26.88 41.95 -25.80
N THR A 21 27.84 41.06 -25.57
CA THR A 21 27.65 39.63 -25.56
C THR A 21 26.74 39.24 -24.39
N TYR A 22 25.48 39.01 -24.66
CA TYR A 22 24.57 38.37 -23.72
C TYR A 22 24.91 36.89 -23.68
N SER A 23 25.72 36.47 -22.71
CA SER A 23 25.81 35.08 -22.29
C SER A 23 24.52 34.72 -21.56
N SER A 24 23.58 34.12 -22.28
CA SER A 24 22.43 33.46 -21.67
C SER A 24 22.91 32.18 -20.95
N THR A 25 23.29 32.33 -19.69
CA THR A 25 23.40 31.18 -18.79
C THR A 25 21.98 30.69 -18.54
N THR A 26 21.58 29.63 -19.26
CA THR A 26 20.43 28.82 -18.94
C THR A 26 20.71 28.18 -17.57
N ARG A 27 20.21 28.79 -16.51
CA ARG A 27 20.09 28.07 -15.21
C ARG A 27 19.13 26.92 -15.43
N VAL A 28 19.68 25.72 -15.65
CA VAL A 28 18.97 24.49 -15.39
C VAL A 28 18.63 24.53 -13.92
N SER A 29 17.37 24.81 -13.62
CA SER A 29 16.84 24.65 -12.27
C SER A 29 16.92 23.16 -11.97
N GLN A 30 17.97 22.73 -11.26
CA GLN A 30 17.95 21.47 -10.56
C GLN A 30 16.78 21.60 -9.58
N ALA A 31 15.69 20.86 -9.87
CA ALA A 31 14.69 20.58 -8.87
C ALA A 31 15.45 19.92 -7.71
N ALA A 32 15.64 20.67 -6.64
CA ALA A 32 16.18 20.12 -5.41
C ALA A 32 15.26 18.96 -5.04
N GLU A 33 15.80 17.76 -4.93
CA GLU A 33 15.19 16.67 -4.17
C GLU A 33 14.84 17.24 -2.80
N GLN A 34 13.56 17.57 -2.62
CA GLN A 34 13.06 17.97 -1.32
C GLN A 34 13.06 16.70 -0.47
N THR A 35 14.15 16.51 0.24
CA THR A 35 14.14 15.65 1.43
C THR A 35 13.02 16.16 2.33
N PRO A 36 12.03 15.34 2.72
CA PRO A 36 10.99 15.77 3.65
C PRO A 36 11.67 16.36 4.87
N GLY A 37 11.28 17.57 5.28
CA GLY A 37 11.95 18.25 6.35
C GLY A 37 11.97 17.38 7.61
N GLU A 38 13.15 17.18 8.23
CA GLU A 38 13.35 16.37 9.46
C GLU A 38 12.33 16.68 10.56
N GLY A 39 11.81 17.91 10.63
CA GLY A 39 10.78 18.31 11.58
C GLY A 39 9.40 17.65 11.37
N THR A 40 9.09 17.16 10.16
CA THR A 40 7.78 16.58 9.86
C THR A 40 7.67 15.14 10.38
N MET A 41 8.76 14.39 10.36
CA MET A 41 8.83 13.00 10.82
C MET A 41 8.89 12.88 12.35
N GLN A 42 9.40 13.91 13.04
CA GLN A 42 9.46 13.95 14.52
C GLN A 42 8.08 13.95 15.18
N ASN A 43 7.03 14.36 14.46
CA ASN A 43 5.67 14.43 14.98
C ASN A 43 4.88 13.12 14.81
N VAL A 44 5.38 12.14 14.05
CA VAL A 44 4.74 10.83 13.90
C VAL A 44 4.77 10.08 15.23
N LYS A 45 3.61 9.55 15.63
CA LYS A 45 3.42 8.79 16.89
C LYS A 45 3.02 7.34 16.64
N ALA A 46 2.39 7.06 15.51
CA ALA A 46 1.95 5.73 15.14
C ALA A 46 2.33 5.40 13.70
N LEU A 47 2.69 4.14 13.47
CA LEU A 47 2.80 3.56 12.15
C LEU A 47 1.64 2.58 11.97
N VAL A 48 0.85 2.77 10.94
CA VAL A 48 -0.20 1.84 10.56
C VAL A 48 0.16 1.18 9.24
N PHE A 49 -0.08 -0.14 9.14
CA PHE A 49 0.51 -0.96 8.08
C PHE A 49 -0.54 -1.55 7.17
N ASP A 50 -0.33 -1.47 5.88
CA ASP A 50 -0.85 -2.48 4.98
C ASP A 50 -0.17 -3.82 5.29
N VAL A 51 -0.89 -4.93 5.08
CA VAL A 51 -0.40 -6.25 5.53
C VAL A 51 -0.10 -7.17 4.37
N PHE A 52 -1.10 -7.43 3.51
CA PHE A 52 -0.93 -8.38 2.40
C PHE A 52 -0.02 -7.80 1.32
N GLY A 53 1.08 -8.48 1.06
CA GLY A 53 2.13 -8.02 0.14
C GLY A 53 3.13 -7.08 0.79
N THR A 54 2.71 -6.23 1.74
CA THR A 54 3.60 -5.31 2.46
C THR A 54 4.39 -6.00 3.57
N LEU A 55 3.71 -6.72 4.46
CA LEU A 55 4.34 -7.40 5.60
C LEU A 55 4.47 -8.91 5.39
N VAL A 56 3.52 -9.53 4.69
CA VAL A 56 3.46 -10.98 4.48
C VAL A 56 3.49 -11.33 2.99
N ASP A 57 4.15 -12.46 2.66
CA ASP A 57 4.18 -13.03 1.33
C ASP A 57 2.90 -13.84 1.09
N TRP A 58 1.86 -13.12 0.61
CA TRP A 58 0.57 -13.76 0.38
C TRP A 58 0.63 -14.80 -0.74
N ARG A 59 1.42 -14.56 -1.79
CA ARG A 59 1.41 -15.38 -3.00
C ARG A 59 1.96 -16.77 -2.76
N ASN A 60 3.17 -16.85 -2.22
CA ASN A 60 3.79 -18.12 -1.88
C ASN A 60 3.10 -18.77 -0.69
N GLY A 61 2.67 -18.00 0.31
CA GLY A 61 1.98 -18.50 1.48
C GLY A 61 0.64 -19.16 1.16
N VAL A 62 -0.22 -18.53 0.35
CA VAL A 62 -1.49 -19.14 -0.11
C VAL A 62 -1.23 -20.38 -0.96
N ALA A 63 -0.23 -20.35 -1.86
CA ALA A 63 0.13 -21.50 -2.67
C ALA A 63 0.57 -22.69 -1.79
N TRP A 64 1.45 -22.45 -0.84
CA TRP A 64 1.97 -23.47 0.07
C TRP A 64 0.87 -24.05 0.99
N GLU A 65 0.07 -23.19 1.58
CA GLU A 65 -1.06 -23.64 2.43
C GLU A 65 -2.12 -24.42 1.65
N SER A 66 -2.38 -24.01 0.39
CA SER A 66 -3.29 -24.76 -0.48
C SER A 66 -2.74 -26.13 -0.83
N GLN A 67 -1.44 -26.24 -1.10
CA GLN A 67 -0.74 -27.51 -1.31
C GLN A 67 -0.86 -28.39 -0.06
N ARG A 68 -0.54 -27.85 1.11
CA ARG A 68 -0.62 -28.56 2.39
C ARG A 68 -1.99 -29.19 2.64
N VAL A 69 -3.07 -28.51 2.26
CA VAL A 69 -4.44 -28.98 2.47
C VAL A 69 -4.88 -29.99 1.39
N LEU A 70 -4.55 -29.73 0.12
CA LEU A 70 -5.16 -30.44 -1.00
C LEU A 70 -4.31 -31.62 -1.53
N GLU A 71 -2.98 -31.55 -1.42
CA GLU A 71 -2.12 -32.62 -1.92
C GLU A 71 -2.37 -33.98 -1.21
N PRO A 72 -2.59 -34.02 0.14
CA PRO A 72 -2.96 -35.26 0.84
C PRO A 72 -4.31 -35.85 0.40
N LEU A 73 -5.18 -35.02 -0.20
CA LEU A 73 -6.47 -35.44 -0.76
C LEU A 73 -6.37 -35.91 -2.24
N GLY A 74 -5.13 -35.94 -2.77
CA GLY A 74 -4.85 -36.42 -4.13
C GLY A 74 -4.91 -35.34 -5.22
N HIS A 75 -5.12 -34.09 -4.87
CA HIS A 75 -5.11 -32.98 -5.85
C HIS A 75 -3.69 -32.57 -6.18
N LYS A 76 -3.42 -32.34 -7.48
CA LYS A 76 -2.13 -31.84 -7.98
C LYS A 76 -2.42 -30.64 -8.87
N LEU A 77 -2.08 -29.46 -8.40
CA LEU A 77 -2.36 -28.18 -9.08
C LEU A 77 -1.05 -27.42 -9.33
N ASP A 78 -1.11 -26.46 -10.21
CA ASP A 78 -0.19 -25.32 -10.17
C ASP A 78 -0.64 -24.41 -9.00
N TRP A 79 0.01 -24.59 -7.85
CA TRP A 79 -0.34 -23.91 -6.60
C TRP A 79 -0.22 -22.40 -6.68
N ILE A 80 0.78 -21.94 -7.44
CA ILE A 80 0.97 -20.49 -7.69
C ILE A 80 -0.14 -19.96 -8.58
N ALA A 81 -0.49 -20.65 -9.65
CA ALA A 81 -1.61 -20.25 -10.50
C ALA A 81 -2.94 -20.26 -9.73
N PHE A 82 -3.13 -21.20 -8.79
CA PHE A 82 -4.30 -21.21 -7.91
C PHE A 82 -4.34 -20.01 -6.98
N ALA A 83 -3.23 -19.67 -6.32
CA ALA A 83 -3.12 -18.49 -5.45
C ALA A 83 -3.36 -17.19 -6.23
N ASP A 84 -2.75 -17.05 -7.41
CA ASP A 84 -2.93 -15.91 -8.29
C ASP A 84 -4.40 -15.77 -8.76
N ALA A 85 -5.03 -16.89 -9.15
CA ALA A 85 -6.44 -16.89 -9.55
C ALA A 85 -7.38 -16.50 -8.40
N TRP A 86 -7.09 -16.98 -7.18
CA TRP A 86 -7.85 -16.60 -5.98
C TRP A 86 -7.69 -15.11 -5.69
N ARG A 87 -6.45 -14.59 -5.70
CA ARG A 87 -6.16 -13.16 -5.49
C ARG A 87 -6.77 -12.26 -6.56
N ALA A 88 -6.86 -12.74 -7.81
CA ALA A 88 -7.46 -11.97 -8.91
C ALA A 88 -8.94 -11.62 -8.67
N GLN A 89 -9.65 -12.38 -7.81
CA GLN A 89 -11.03 -12.07 -7.43
C GLN A 89 -11.13 -10.96 -6.36
N TYR A 90 -10.00 -10.52 -5.80
CA TYR A 90 -9.98 -9.60 -4.65
C TYR A 90 -10.57 -8.23 -5.00
N GLN A 91 -10.03 -7.55 -6.00
CA GLN A 91 -10.50 -6.20 -6.35
C GLN A 91 -11.96 -6.18 -6.83
N PRO A 92 -12.43 -7.10 -7.70
CA PRO A 92 -13.84 -7.20 -8.06
C PRO A 92 -14.75 -7.39 -6.83
N SER A 93 -14.37 -8.28 -5.91
CA SER A 93 -15.18 -8.57 -4.71
C SER A 93 -15.22 -7.40 -3.73
N MET A 94 -14.10 -6.67 -3.57
CA MET A 94 -14.06 -5.44 -2.76
C MET A 94 -14.94 -4.34 -3.37
N GLU A 95 -14.99 -4.24 -4.70
CA GLU A 95 -15.78 -3.23 -5.39
C GLU A 95 -17.29 -3.42 -5.19
N GLU A 96 -17.76 -4.66 -5.04
CA GLU A 96 -19.17 -4.92 -4.70
C GLU A 96 -19.59 -4.21 -3.39
N ILE A 97 -18.68 -4.15 -2.41
CA ILE A 97 -18.92 -3.50 -1.13
C ILE A 97 -18.65 -2.00 -1.23
N ARG A 98 -17.50 -1.58 -1.82
CA ARG A 98 -17.14 -0.16 -1.95
C ARG A 98 -18.17 0.65 -2.73
N SER A 99 -18.82 0.01 -3.72
CA SER A 99 -19.90 0.63 -4.50
C SER A 99 -21.25 0.63 -3.80
N GLY A 100 -21.37 -0.04 -2.64
CA GLY A 100 -22.64 -0.19 -1.91
C GLY A 100 -23.59 -1.23 -2.50
N ARG A 101 -23.16 -2.03 -3.49
CA ARG A 101 -23.98 -3.14 -4.04
C ARG A 101 -24.18 -4.25 -3.01
N LEU A 102 -23.19 -4.47 -2.16
CA LEU A 102 -23.27 -5.38 -1.02
C LEU A 102 -22.96 -4.63 0.29
N PRO A 103 -23.56 -5.02 1.41
CA PRO A 103 -23.20 -4.48 2.72
C PRO A 103 -21.78 -4.91 3.09
N PHE A 104 -21.16 -4.15 4.02
CA PHE A 104 -19.87 -4.54 4.57
C PHE A 104 -19.91 -5.99 5.09
N SER A 105 -18.91 -6.75 4.73
CA SER A 105 -18.69 -8.13 5.16
C SER A 105 -17.23 -8.32 5.53
N LYS A 106 -16.90 -9.16 6.50
CA LYS A 106 -15.53 -9.49 6.85
C LYS A 106 -14.78 -10.09 5.68
N LEU A 107 -13.48 -9.84 5.59
CA LEU A 107 -12.65 -10.34 4.49
C LEU A 107 -12.68 -11.88 4.39
N ASP A 108 -12.76 -12.60 5.50
CA ASP A 108 -12.90 -14.07 5.50
C ASP A 108 -14.10 -14.54 4.71
N ILE A 109 -15.24 -13.84 4.81
CA ILE A 109 -16.44 -14.16 4.04
C ILE A 109 -16.19 -13.90 2.54
N ILE A 110 -15.46 -12.84 2.24
CA ILE A 110 -15.12 -12.49 0.86
C ILE A 110 -14.10 -13.46 0.29
N HIS A 111 -13.06 -13.82 1.04
CA HIS A 111 -12.10 -14.86 0.64
C HIS A 111 -12.79 -16.18 0.31
N ARG A 112 -13.79 -16.58 1.14
CA ARG A 112 -14.58 -17.76 0.86
C ARG A 112 -15.39 -17.64 -0.44
N ARG A 113 -16.06 -16.52 -0.69
CA ARG A 113 -16.76 -16.27 -1.95
C ARG A 113 -15.82 -16.30 -3.16
N MET A 114 -14.63 -15.70 -3.01
CA MET A 114 -13.60 -15.73 -4.04
C MET A 114 -13.14 -17.17 -4.33
N LEU A 115 -12.96 -17.99 -3.28
CA LEU A 115 -12.62 -19.39 -3.40
C LEU A 115 -13.71 -20.18 -4.12
N ASP A 116 -14.99 -19.93 -3.80
CA ASP A 116 -16.13 -20.55 -4.49
C ASP A 116 -16.17 -20.22 -5.99
N LEU A 117 -15.72 -19.01 -6.39
CA LEU A 117 -15.62 -18.61 -7.80
C LEU A 117 -14.44 -19.27 -8.55
N VAL A 118 -13.36 -19.57 -7.82
CA VAL A 118 -12.10 -20.04 -8.41
C VAL A 118 -12.04 -21.56 -8.47
N ARG A 119 -12.52 -22.27 -7.44
CA ARG A 119 -12.42 -23.74 -7.31
C ARG A 119 -12.86 -24.53 -8.53
N PRO A 120 -13.92 -24.15 -9.31
CA PRO A 120 -14.30 -24.90 -10.50
C PRO A 120 -13.24 -24.90 -11.60
N LYS A 121 -12.42 -23.84 -11.68
CA LYS A 121 -11.36 -23.73 -12.68
C LYS A 121 -10.19 -24.71 -12.43
N PHE A 122 -10.15 -25.29 -11.22
CA PHE A 122 -9.10 -26.18 -10.77
C PHE A 122 -9.61 -27.59 -10.44
N GLY A 123 -10.86 -27.92 -10.80
CA GLY A 123 -11.47 -29.24 -10.54
C GLY A 123 -11.73 -29.51 -9.07
N LEU A 124 -12.03 -28.46 -8.29
CA LEU A 124 -12.22 -28.53 -6.83
C LEU A 124 -13.69 -28.37 -6.40
N GLU A 125 -14.64 -28.64 -7.30
CA GLU A 125 -16.09 -28.44 -7.04
C GLU A 125 -16.61 -29.35 -5.92
N ASN A 126 -16.02 -30.52 -5.77
CA ASN A 126 -16.50 -31.59 -4.88
C ASN A 126 -15.83 -31.56 -3.49
N LEU A 127 -15.06 -30.52 -3.15
CA LEU A 127 -14.50 -30.37 -1.82
C LEU A 127 -15.59 -30.22 -0.76
N ASP A 128 -15.45 -30.93 0.35
CA ASP A 128 -16.35 -30.81 1.47
C ASP A 128 -16.18 -29.49 2.23
N GLU A 129 -17.15 -29.13 3.03
CA GLU A 129 -17.15 -27.88 3.77
C GLU A 129 -16.03 -27.77 4.82
N PRO A 130 -15.62 -28.82 5.55
CA PRO A 130 -14.43 -28.77 6.39
C PRO A 130 -13.16 -28.40 5.62
N THR A 131 -12.91 -29.01 4.47
CA THR A 131 -11.75 -28.70 3.61
C THR A 131 -11.80 -27.27 3.08
N MET A 132 -12.98 -26.81 2.66
CA MET A 132 -13.17 -25.44 2.20
C MET A 132 -12.90 -24.40 3.30
N ARG A 133 -13.30 -24.69 4.54
CA ARG A 133 -12.95 -23.83 5.69
C ARG A 133 -11.46 -23.82 5.97
N GLU A 134 -10.81 -24.99 5.93
CA GLU A 134 -9.37 -25.10 6.13
C GLU A 134 -8.57 -24.34 5.06
N LEU A 135 -8.98 -24.44 3.80
CA LEU A 135 -8.39 -23.65 2.71
C LEU A 135 -8.57 -22.15 2.95
N ASN A 136 -9.75 -21.71 3.39
CA ASN A 136 -9.98 -20.28 3.65
C ASN A 136 -9.04 -19.72 4.72
N LEU A 137 -8.62 -20.57 5.68
CA LEU A 137 -7.65 -20.20 6.71
C LEU A 137 -6.20 -20.08 6.18
N ALA A 138 -5.93 -20.37 4.90
CA ALA A 138 -4.61 -20.13 4.30
C ALA A 138 -4.17 -18.68 4.48
N TRP A 139 -5.10 -17.73 4.35
CA TRP A 139 -4.84 -16.29 4.55
C TRP A 139 -4.46 -15.90 5.97
N HIS A 140 -4.72 -16.75 6.96
CA HIS A 140 -4.40 -16.57 8.38
C HIS A 140 -2.99 -17.04 8.76
N ARG A 141 -2.29 -17.75 7.85
CA ARG A 141 -1.01 -18.44 8.11
C ARG A 141 0.12 -18.02 7.18
N LEU A 142 0.00 -16.80 6.63
CA LEU A 142 1.01 -16.27 5.72
C LEU A 142 2.26 -15.86 6.49
N ASP A 143 3.42 -16.27 5.99
CA ASP A 143 4.71 -15.89 6.55
C ASP A 143 5.05 -14.44 6.23
N ALA A 144 5.67 -13.77 7.20
CA ALA A 144 6.22 -12.44 7.00
C ALA A 144 7.44 -12.48 6.08
N TRP A 145 7.63 -11.39 5.32
CA TRP A 145 8.91 -11.16 4.65
C TRP A 145 10.05 -11.17 5.67
N PRO A 146 11.25 -11.70 5.32
CA PRO A 146 12.35 -11.90 6.28
C PRO A 146 12.80 -10.65 7.03
N ASP A 147 12.64 -9.47 6.43
CA ASP A 147 13.02 -8.17 7.01
C ASP A 147 11.99 -7.62 8.02
N VAL A 148 10.78 -8.19 8.09
CA VAL A 148 9.66 -7.61 8.83
C VAL A 148 9.74 -7.84 10.33
N PRO A 149 9.92 -9.09 10.86
CA PRO A 149 9.82 -9.30 12.31
C PRO A 149 10.82 -8.47 13.12
N GLY A 150 12.08 -8.44 12.68
CA GLY A 150 13.13 -7.66 13.33
C GLY A 150 12.89 -6.15 13.26
N ALA A 151 12.43 -5.66 12.10
CA ALA A 151 12.13 -4.25 11.93
C ALA A 151 10.95 -3.80 12.81
N MET A 152 9.90 -4.58 12.92
CA MET A 152 8.75 -4.25 13.77
C MET A 152 9.13 -4.16 15.26
N GLN A 153 10.03 -5.04 15.75
CA GLN A 153 10.53 -4.95 17.13
C GLN A 153 11.34 -3.67 17.37
N ARG A 154 12.03 -3.16 16.36
CA ARG A 154 12.73 -1.86 16.42
C ARG A 154 11.75 -0.70 16.41
N LEU A 155 10.81 -0.69 15.48
CA LEU A 155 9.80 0.37 15.30
C LEU A 155 8.92 0.54 16.54
N ARG A 156 8.53 -0.56 17.20
CA ARG A 156 7.74 -0.55 18.42
C ARG A 156 8.38 0.22 19.59
N LYS A 157 9.70 0.37 19.59
CA LYS A 157 10.37 1.12 20.66
C LYS A 157 10.00 2.59 20.69
N ARG A 158 9.49 3.12 19.57
CA ARG A 158 9.19 4.55 19.42
C ARG A 158 7.77 4.85 19.00
N PHE A 159 7.12 3.95 18.25
CA PHE A 159 5.83 4.17 17.64
C PHE A 159 4.79 3.17 18.14
N PHE A 160 3.53 3.60 18.21
CA PHE A 160 2.43 2.65 18.24
C PHE A 160 2.35 1.94 16.89
N LEU A 161 2.13 0.63 16.91
CA LEU A 161 2.03 -0.19 15.70
C LEU A 161 0.65 -0.82 15.60
N ALA A 162 0.00 -0.69 14.46
CA ALA A 162 -1.28 -1.35 14.19
C ALA A 162 -1.39 -1.69 12.70
N PRO A 163 -2.15 -2.73 12.30
CA PRO A 163 -2.54 -2.90 10.91
C PRO A 163 -3.57 -1.83 10.53
N CYS A 164 -3.48 -1.32 9.31
CA CYS A 164 -4.54 -0.61 8.59
C CYS A 164 -4.81 -1.40 7.32
N SER A 165 -5.44 -2.57 7.51
CA SER A 165 -5.61 -3.59 6.49
C SER A 165 -7.08 -3.77 6.14
N ASN A 166 -7.34 -4.32 4.95
CA ASN A 166 -8.65 -4.85 4.59
C ASN A 166 -8.98 -6.17 5.31
N GLY A 167 -7.99 -6.80 5.96
CA GLY A 167 -8.19 -7.98 6.80
C GLY A 167 -9.08 -7.70 8.00
N ASN A 168 -9.94 -8.65 8.34
CA ASN A 168 -10.75 -8.57 9.54
C ASN A 168 -9.93 -8.84 10.81
N ILE A 169 -10.45 -8.48 11.96
CA ILE A 169 -9.74 -8.53 13.24
C ILE A 169 -9.20 -9.93 13.54
N ALA A 170 -10.02 -10.99 13.40
CA ALA A 170 -9.60 -12.36 13.67
C ALA A 170 -8.40 -12.78 12.79
N LEU A 171 -8.46 -12.48 11.49
CA LEU A 171 -7.37 -12.74 10.54
C LEU A 171 -6.09 -12.00 10.95
N MET A 172 -6.19 -10.72 11.30
CA MET A 172 -5.03 -9.94 11.76
C MET A 172 -4.44 -10.46 13.07
N VAL A 173 -5.28 -10.97 13.99
CA VAL A 173 -4.82 -11.60 15.24
C VAL A 173 -4.06 -12.90 14.96
N ASP A 174 -4.58 -13.74 14.07
CA ASP A 174 -3.91 -14.99 13.70
C ASP A 174 -2.57 -14.74 13.01
N LEU A 175 -2.52 -13.81 12.03
CA LEU A 175 -1.25 -13.40 11.41
C LEU A 175 -0.26 -12.82 12.42
N ALA A 176 -0.75 -12.07 13.41
CA ALA A 176 0.10 -11.49 14.43
C ALA A 176 0.72 -12.60 15.32
N ARG A 177 -0.07 -13.62 15.70
CA ARG A 177 0.42 -14.76 16.48
C ARG A 177 1.39 -15.63 15.67
N HIS A 178 1.08 -15.85 14.39
CA HIS A 178 1.91 -16.65 13.50
C HIS A 178 3.31 -16.02 13.30
N ASN A 179 3.37 -14.70 13.18
CA ASN A 179 4.60 -13.95 12.87
C ASN A 179 5.21 -13.20 14.06
N ASN A 180 4.62 -13.29 15.26
CA ASN A 180 5.01 -12.50 16.44
C ASN A 180 4.99 -10.98 16.18
N PHE A 181 3.98 -10.48 15.43
CA PHE A 181 3.83 -9.05 15.21
C PHE A 181 3.43 -8.34 16.51
N PRO A 182 4.17 -7.31 16.93
CA PRO A 182 3.96 -6.63 18.21
C PRO A 182 2.93 -5.51 18.08
N TRP A 183 1.71 -5.82 17.63
CA TRP A 183 0.64 -4.83 17.51
C TRP A 183 0.21 -4.27 18.86
N ASP A 184 -0.01 -2.95 18.92
CA ASP A 184 -0.63 -2.28 20.06
C ASP A 184 -2.16 -2.26 19.92
N ALA A 185 -2.67 -2.33 18.68
CA ALA A 185 -4.10 -2.42 18.36
C ALA A 185 -4.30 -3.18 17.04
N ILE A 186 -5.51 -3.67 16.78
CA ILE A 186 -5.90 -4.22 15.48
C ILE A 186 -6.92 -3.28 14.85
N LEU A 187 -6.52 -2.59 13.80
CA LEU A 187 -7.31 -1.55 13.12
C LEU A 187 -7.52 -1.91 11.64
N GLY A 188 -8.26 -1.07 10.91
CA GLY A 188 -8.52 -1.22 9.48
C GLY A 188 -10.00 -1.40 9.14
N ALA A 189 -10.28 -2.19 8.12
CA ALA A 189 -11.60 -2.28 7.48
C ALA A 189 -12.75 -2.62 8.43
N GLU A 190 -12.57 -3.57 9.35
CA GLU A 190 -13.65 -4.00 10.26
C GLU A 190 -14.02 -2.89 11.26
N ILE A 191 -13.04 -2.10 11.73
CA ILE A 191 -13.28 -0.95 12.60
C ILE A 191 -13.96 0.19 11.82
N ALA A 192 -13.54 0.40 10.58
CA ALA A 192 -14.09 1.45 9.72
C ALA A 192 -15.48 1.11 9.17
N GLY A 193 -15.83 -0.18 9.08
CA GLY A 193 -17.03 -0.65 8.39
C GLY A 193 -16.96 -0.45 6.87
N ASP A 194 -15.77 -0.32 6.29
CA ASP A 194 -15.53 -0.08 4.86
C ASP A 194 -14.13 -0.58 4.48
N TYR A 195 -13.83 -0.59 3.17
CA TYR A 195 -12.57 -1.07 2.61
C TYR A 195 -11.72 0.04 2.02
N LYS A 196 -10.38 -0.12 2.10
CA LYS A 196 -9.45 0.71 1.34
C LYS A 196 -9.79 0.67 -0.17
N PRO A 197 -9.65 1.79 -0.89
CA PRO A 197 -9.03 3.05 -0.52
C PRO A 197 -10.00 4.11 0.04
N LYS A 198 -11.15 3.73 0.60
CA LYS A 198 -12.08 4.71 1.17
C LYS A 198 -11.41 5.49 2.32
N PRO A 199 -11.51 6.84 2.35
CA PRO A 199 -10.86 7.69 3.35
C PRO A 199 -11.20 7.30 4.79
N ARG A 200 -12.42 6.80 5.02
CA ARG A 200 -12.89 6.38 6.35
C ARG A 200 -11.96 5.35 6.99
N VAL A 201 -11.36 4.44 6.22
CA VAL A 201 -10.47 3.38 6.76
C VAL A 201 -9.21 3.97 7.39
N TYR A 202 -8.61 4.96 6.75
CA TYR A 202 -7.40 5.64 7.23
C TYR A 202 -7.70 6.57 8.42
N ILE A 203 -8.79 7.34 8.31
CA ILE A 203 -9.24 8.26 9.36
C ILE A 203 -9.61 7.49 10.62
N ALA A 204 -10.36 6.39 10.50
CA ALA A 204 -10.74 5.54 11.63
C ALA A 204 -9.52 4.96 12.37
N ALA A 205 -8.43 4.66 11.66
CA ALA A 205 -7.20 4.19 12.29
C ALA A 205 -6.55 5.29 13.16
N ALA A 206 -6.54 6.54 12.70
CA ALA A 206 -6.05 7.66 13.49
C ALA A 206 -6.97 7.96 14.69
N GLU A 207 -8.28 8.01 14.47
CA GLU A 207 -9.29 8.22 15.52
C GLU A 207 -9.21 7.16 16.63
N ALA A 208 -9.04 5.88 16.27
CA ALA A 208 -8.93 4.78 17.22
C ALA A 208 -7.71 4.90 18.15
N LEU A 209 -6.64 5.57 17.67
CA LEU A 209 -5.45 5.87 18.45
C LEU A 209 -5.50 7.25 19.14
N ASN A 210 -6.61 7.98 19.01
CA ASN A 210 -6.79 9.34 19.49
C ASN A 210 -5.68 10.29 18.99
N LEU A 211 -5.32 10.16 17.70
CA LEU A 211 -4.30 10.95 17.04
C LEU A 211 -4.89 11.72 15.84
N GLU A 212 -4.34 12.91 15.60
CA GLU A 212 -4.56 13.63 14.35
C GLU A 212 -3.97 12.83 13.18
N PRO A 213 -4.61 12.78 11.99
CA PRO A 213 -4.10 12.03 10.83
C PRO A 213 -2.62 12.30 10.51
N GLY A 214 -2.18 13.57 10.57
CA GLY A 214 -0.78 13.96 10.31
C GLY A 214 0.25 13.44 11.33
N LYS A 215 -0.19 12.82 12.44
CA LYS A 215 0.66 12.12 13.43
C LYS A 215 0.71 10.62 13.23
N VAL A 216 -0.01 10.10 12.22
CA VAL A 216 -0.04 8.70 11.85
C VAL A 216 0.60 8.54 10.48
N MET A 217 1.47 7.57 10.32
CA MET A 217 2.07 7.22 9.03
C MET A 217 1.51 5.89 8.54
N MET A 218 0.97 5.89 7.33
CA MET A 218 0.66 4.67 6.59
C MET A 218 1.93 4.11 5.96
N VAL A 219 2.25 2.87 6.25
CA VAL A 219 3.37 2.13 5.65
C VAL A 219 2.82 1.05 4.73
N ALA A 220 3.18 1.10 3.45
CA ALA A 220 2.72 0.15 2.45
C ALA A 220 3.75 -0.06 1.34
N ALA A 221 3.63 -1.19 0.64
CA ALA A 221 4.36 -1.47 -0.59
C ALA A 221 3.59 -1.00 -1.85
N HIS A 222 2.36 -0.52 -1.69
CA HIS A 222 1.45 -0.18 -2.79
C HIS A 222 1.27 1.34 -2.90
N SER A 223 1.70 1.91 -4.00
CA SER A 223 1.62 3.35 -4.26
C SER A 223 0.19 3.90 -4.22
N ASP A 224 -0.79 3.15 -4.72
CA ASP A 224 -2.20 3.57 -4.69
C ASP A 224 -2.77 3.65 -3.26
N ASP A 225 -2.34 2.75 -2.36
CA ASP A 225 -2.71 2.77 -0.95
C ASP A 225 -2.14 4.02 -0.25
N LEU A 226 -0.87 4.32 -0.51
CA LEU A 226 -0.20 5.51 0.03
C LEU A 226 -0.81 6.81 -0.52
N LYS A 227 -1.18 6.85 -1.80
CA LYS A 227 -1.91 7.98 -2.39
C LYS A 227 -3.23 8.25 -1.67
N ALA A 228 -3.99 7.19 -1.37
CA ALA A 228 -5.25 7.33 -0.66
C ALA A 228 -5.06 7.74 0.80
N ALA A 229 -4.04 7.20 1.48
CA ALA A 229 -3.66 7.57 2.84
C ALA A 229 -3.24 9.05 2.93
N ALA A 230 -2.43 9.53 1.99
CA ALA A 230 -2.03 10.94 1.90
C ALA A 230 -3.25 11.86 1.70
N ALA A 231 -4.19 11.46 0.83
CA ALA A 231 -5.43 12.21 0.61
C ALA A 231 -6.33 12.24 1.87
N ALA A 232 -6.23 11.25 2.75
CA ALA A 232 -6.88 11.22 4.06
C ALA A 232 -6.11 11.99 5.15
N GLY A 233 -4.97 12.59 4.82
CA GLY A 233 -4.17 13.43 5.72
C GLY A 233 -3.09 12.69 6.51
N LEU A 234 -2.86 11.39 6.27
CA LEU A 234 -1.80 10.63 6.92
C LEU A 234 -0.44 10.96 6.30
N ARG A 235 0.62 10.68 7.04
CA ARG A 235 1.97 10.56 6.51
C ARG A 235 2.13 9.23 5.78
N THR A 236 3.12 9.15 4.89
CA THR A 236 3.28 8.00 4.01
C THR A 236 4.71 7.47 4.01
N GLY A 237 4.84 6.15 4.20
CA GLY A 237 6.10 5.43 4.14
C GLY A 237 5.99 4.29 3.12
N HIS A 238 6.78 4.33 2.06
CA HIS A 238 6.84 3.22 1.10
C HIS A 238 7.95 2.24 1.48
N THR A 239 7.64 0.95 1.47
CA THR A 239 8.62 -0.14 1.59
C THR A 239 8.54 -1.02 0.34
N ALA A 240 9.68 -1.21 -0.36
CA ALA A 240 9.68 -1.97 -1.61
C ALA A 240 9.40 -3.47 -1.39
N ARG A 241 8.63 -4.07 -2.31
CA ARG A 241 8.37 -5.51 -2.39
C ARG A 241 8.47 -5.99 -3.84
N PRO A 242 9.70 -6.04 -4.39
CA PRO A 242 9.91 -6.32 -5.81
C PRO A 242 9.37 -7.68 -6.26
N ASP A 243 9.23 -8.64 -5.35
CA ASP A 243 8.87 -10.01 -5.65
C ASP A 243 7.43 -10.38 -5.22
N GLU A 244 6.60 -9.41 -4.82
CA GLU A 244 5.24 -9.67 -4.32
C GLU A 244 4.40 -10.53 -5.27
N PHE A 245 4.43 -10.20 -6.56
CA PHE A 245 3.65 -10.91 -7.59
C PHE A 245 4.51 -11.93 -8.38
N GLY A 246 5.64 -12.32 -7.82
CA GLY A 246 6.68 -13.13 -8.45
C GLY A 246 7.93 -12.32 -8.77
N PRO A 247 9.05 -12.97 -9.14
CA PRO A 247 10.34 -12.32 -9.29
C PRO A 247 10.29 -11.05 -10.15
N GLY A 248 10.61 -9.90 -9.56
CA GLY A 248 10.67 -8.60 -10.22
C GLY A 248 9.32 -8.03 -10.68
N LYS A 249 8.19 -8.53 -10.17
CA LYS A 249 6.85 -8.07 -10.59
C LYS A 249 6.13 -7.18 -9.56
N GLY A 250 6.75 -6.88 -8.45
CA GLY A 250 6.23 -5.97 -7.43
C GLY A 250 6.83 -4.57 -7.53
N GLU A 251 6.39 -3.66 -6.67
CA GLU A 251 6.90 -2.29 -6.63
C GLU A 251 8.32 -2.25 -6.03
N THR A 252 9.27 -1.67 -6.79
CA THR A 252 10.66 -1.44 -6.36
C THR A 252 10.86 -0.06 -5.74
N GLY A 253 9.87 0.82 -5.87
CA GLY A 253 9.84 2.16 -5.32
C GLY A 253 8.49 2.83 -5.59
N PRO A 254 8.19 3.95 -4.93
CA PRO A 254 6.90 4.59 -5.05
C PRO A 254 6.72 5.24 -6.43
N THR A 255 5.51 5.12 -7.00
CA THR A 255 5.08 5.80 -8.22
C THR A 255 4.31 7.10 -7.94
N VAL A 256 4.15 7.44 -6.67
CA VAL A 256 3.50 8.65 -6.17
C VAL A 256 4.40 9.34 -5.15
N PRO A 257 4.22 10.65 -4.87
CA PRO A 257 4.93 11.31 -3.78
C PRO A 257 4.65 10.64 -2.43
N VAL A 258 5.71 10.39 -1.65
CA VAL A 258 5.65 9.84 -0.29
C VAL A 258 6.59 10.61 0.63
N ASP A 259 6.32 10.61 1.94
CA ASP A 259 7.18 11.31 2.90
C ASP A 259 8.51 10.56 3.10
N ILE A 260 8.50 9.22 3.03
CA ILE A 260 9.71 8.40 3.16
C ILE A 260 9.61 7.16 2.26
N PHE A 261 10.74 6.80 1.64
CA PHE A 261 10.89 5.57 0.87
C PHE A 261 12.04 4.75 1.41
N ALA A 262 11.86 3.42 1.46
CA ALA A 262 12.89 2.47 1.84
C ALA A 262 12.81 1.20 1.00
N SER A 263 13.96 0.57 0.76
CA SER A 263 14.07 -0.70 0.00
C SER A 263 13.58 -1.93 0.78
N SER A 264 13.35 -1.79 2.08
CA SER A 264 12.83 -2.82 2.99
C SER A 264 12.27 -2.18 4.25
N LEU A 265 11.51 -2.93 5.05
CA LEU A 265 11.03 -2.42 6.34
C LEU A 265 12.20 -2.20 7.33
N ALA A 266 13.25 -3.02 7.25
CA ALA A 266 14.46 -2.81 8.03
C ALA A 266 15.13 -1.48 7.69
N ALA A 267 15.27 -1.17 6.39
CA ALA A 267 15.80 0.12 5.94
C ALA A 267 14.88 1.31 6.32
N LEU A 268 13.55 1.08 6.39
CA LEU A 268 12.63 2.11 6.89
C LEU A 268 12.90 2.42 8.37
N ALA A 269 13.12 1.39 9.20
CA ALA A 269 13.49 1.57 10.61
C ALA A 269 14.81 2.35 10.75
N ASP A 270 15.82 2.04 9.92
CA ASP A 270 17.09 2.79 9.90
C ASP A 270 16.88 4.28 9.58
N LYS A 271 16.08 4.57 8.55
CA LYS A 271 15.73 5.95 8.16
C LYS A 271 14.92 6.71 9.22
N LEU A 272 14.20 6.00 10.07
CA LEU A 272 13.48 6.56 11.21
C LEU A 272 14.36 6.68 12.48
N GLY A 273 15.64 6.34 12.39
CA GLY A 273 16.61 6.50 13.47
C GLY A 273 16.54 5.40 14.53
N LEU A 274 16.19 4.20 14.15
CA LEU A 274 16.03 3.04 15.03
C LEU A 274 16.94 1.89 14.64
#